data_aae6e3405c853f9215f28f72c64253d4
#
_entry.id   aae6e3405c853f9215f28f72c64253d4
#
_cell.length_a   1.000
_cell.length_b   1.000
_cell.length_c   1.000
_cell.angle_alpha   90.00
_cell.angle_beta   90.00
_cell.angle_gamma   90.00
#
_symmetry.space_group_name_H-M   'P 1'
#
loop_
_entity.id
_entity.type
_entity.pdbx_description
1 polymer ?
#
loop_
_entity_poly.entity_id
_entity_poly.type
_entity_poly.pdbx_seq_one_letter_code
_entity_poly.pdbx_strand_id
1 'polypeptide(L)'
;MVPFEAEKFEPYMKTVVRPWLQDHVEDGQFPGWDGKLIHFYRAKNPSPKGIIVMLHGFCGFFGKYHEVLYNFYEEGYSIYFLELRSHGLSYRPVSSPSMVDVGDFDEYVEDLKSFLDTIVIPDQTETSDLPDYTALPLFLYAHSMGGCIATLFLEKYPDIFQAAVLSSPMIDINFGSTPRWKVNLTALGTKLLGWNDRYVPGQGDFDGKPYFEESGASCRERYDYSFRLRLAPESQGANTMNGSSCRWARASLRAIRRLWKDKSSLTMPLLILQAGKDTYVDNQAENRLRNEVRNALLIRFPEAKHEIFNSEGKTLEKYYKVIFRFLDQYADA
;
A
#
# COMPACT_ATOMS: atom_id res chain seq x y z
N MET A 1 -4.95 19.48 6.17
CA MET A 1 -3.92 18.43 6.44
C MET A 1 -3.67 18.26 7.93
N VAL A 2 -3.36 17.01 8.36
CA VAL A 2 -2.94 16.71 9.73
C VAL A 2 -1.63 17.45 10.06
N PRO A 3 -1.49 18.03 11.27
CA PRO A 3 -0.24 18.67 11.69
C PRO A 3 0.97 17.72 11.62
N PHE A 4 2.09 18.25 11.17
CA PHE A 4 3.30 17.44 10.99
C PHE A 4 4.07 17.23 12.31
N GLU A 5 3.83 18.08 13.32
CA GLU A 5 4.44 17.98 14.64
C GLU A 5 3.80 16.82 15.44
N ALA A 6 4.63 16.00 16.05
CA ALA A 6 4.21 14.81 16.78
C ALA A 6 3.20 15.11 17.91
N GLU A 7 3.46 16.13 18.71
CA GLU A 7 2.63 16.51 19.86
C GLU A 7 1.21 17.00 19.48
N LYS A 8 1.02 17.46 18.24
CA LYS A 8 -0.29 17.89 17.72
C LYS A 8 -1.07 16.76 17.05
N PHE A 9 -0.42 15.65 16.74
CA PHE A 9 -1.00 14.57 15.95
C PHE A 9 -2.21 13.92 16.64
N GLU A 10 -2.06 13.39 17.85
CA GLU A 10 -3.14 12.66 18.53
C GLU A 10 -4.38 13.52 18.82
N PRO A 11 -4.25 14.77 19.34
CA PRO A 11 -5.41 15.67 19.49
C PRO A 11 -6.14 15.90 18.17
N TYR A 12 -5.40 16.13 17.08
CA TYR A 12 -5.99 16.38 15.77
C TYR A 12 -6.68 15.12 15.21
N MET A 13 -6.06 13.96 15.32
CA MET A 13 -6.69 12.68 14.92
C MET A 13 -8.01 12.47 15.67
N LYS A 14 -8.05 12.78 16.97
CA LYS A 14 -9.25 12.60 17.79
C LYS A 14 -10.36 13.58 17.45
N THR A 15 -10.04 14.86 17.22
CA THR A 15 -11.04 15.93 17.10
C THR A 15 -11.44 16.26 15.66
N VAL A 16 -10.63 15.87 14.69
CA VAL A 16 -10.87 16.19 13.27
C VAL A 16 -10.94 14.91 12.43
N VAL A 17 -9.89 14.09 12.42
CA VAL A 17 -9.81 12.98 11.46
C VAL A 17 -10.81 11.87 11.79
N ARG A 18 -10.98 11.50 13.06
CA ARG A 18 -11.95 10.45 13.45
C ARG A 18 -13.40 10.84 13.15
N PRO A 19 -13.89 12.07 13.45
CA PRO A 19 -15.21 12.50 13.00
C PRO A 19 -15.33 12.46 11.48
N TRP A 20 -14.33 12.97 10.75
CA TRP A 20 -14.32 12.92 9.30
C TRP A 20 -14.42 11.47 8.77
N LEU A 21 -13.69 10.52 9.34
CA LEU A 21 -13.79 9.10 8.97
C LEU A 21 -15.23 8.57 9.14
N GLN A 22 -15.91 8.95 10.24
CA GLN A 22 -17.28 8.51 10.53
C GLN A 22 -18.30 9.12 9.56
N ASP A 23 -18.06 10.36 9.11
CA ASP A 23 -19.03 11.11 8.30
C ASP A 23 -18.82 10.91 6.79
N HIS A 24 -17.60 10.55 6.34
CA HIS A 24 -17.24 10.57 4.92
C HIS A 24 -16.70 9.25 4.37
N VAL A 25 -16.30 8.32 5.24
CA VAL A 25 -15.75 7.05 4.76
C VAL A 25 -16.83 5.97 4.78
N GLU A 26 -17.06 5.40 3.62
CA GLU A 26 -17.90 4.23 3.43
C GLU A 26 -17.01 3.01 3.23
N ASP A 27 -17.48 1.85 3.64
CA ASP A 27 -16.84 0.57 3.39
C ASP A 27 -17.77 -0.41 2.68
N GLY A 28 -17.18 -1.41 2.04
CA GLY A 28 -17.93 -2.42 1.32
C GLY A 28 -17.07 -3.59 0.91
N GLN A 29 -17.70 -4.52 0.22
CA GLN A 29 -17.04 -5.70 -0.33
C GLN A 29 -17.43 -5.89 -1.80
N PHE A 30 -16.52 -6.44 -2.58
CA PHE A 30 -16.76 -6.82 -3.96
C PHE A 30 -16.16 -8.20 -4.24
N PRO A 31 -16.65 -8.92 -5.27
CA PRO A 31 -16.04 -10.18 -5.68
C PRO A 31 -14.70 -9.91 -6.37
N GLY A 32 -13.60 -10.38 -5.77
CA GLY A 32 -12.31 -10.41 -6.44
C GLY A 32 -12.30 -11.33 -7.66
N TRP A 33 -11.17 -11.46 -8.32
CA TRP A 33 -11.05 -12.21 -9.58
C TRP A 33 -11.55 -13.66 -9.52
N ASP A 34 -11.50 -14.30 -8.36
CA ASP A 34 -11.94 -15.66 -8.11
C ASP A 34 -13.30 -15.74 -7.40
N GLY A 35 -14.02 -14.62 -7.29
CA GLY A 35 -15.30 -14.51 -6.61
C GLY A 35 -15.21 -14.45 -5.08
N LYS A 36 -14.03 -14.43 -4.48
CA LYS A 36 -13.85 -14.24 -3.04
C LYS A 36 -14.07 -12.77 -2.68
N LEU A 37 -14.69 -12.52 -1.52
CA LEU A 37 -15.01 -11.17 -1.11
C LEU A 37 -13.75 -10.43 -0.64
N ILE A 38 -13.49 -9.31 -1.29
CA ILE A 38 -12.41 -8.37 -0.99
C ILE A 38 -13.02 -7.09 -0.44
N HIS A 39 -12.45 -6.58 0.63
CA HIS A 39 -12.94 -5.41 1.33
C HIS A 39 -12.29 -4.12 0.82
N PHE A 40 -13.02 -3.02 0.85
CA PHE A 40 -12.53 -1.71 0.48
C PHE A 40 -13.14 -0.61 1.35
N TYR A 41 -12.48 0.55 1.36
CA TYR A 41 -12.99 1.80 1.93
C TYR A 41 -12.95 2.88 0.86
N ARG A 42 -13.91 3.81 0.88
CA ARG A 42 -13.91 4.95 -0.03
C ARG A 42 -14.35 6.23 0.68
N ALA A 43 -13.81 7.36 0.23
CA ALA A 43 -14.28 8.69 0.60
C ALA A 43 -14.43 9.53 -0.68
N LYS A 44 -15.65 9.84 -1.05
CA LYS A 44 -15.95 10.65 -2.25
C LYS A 44 -15.87 12.13 -1.89
N ASN A 45 -14.95 12.86 -2.52
CA ASN A 45 -14.87 14.31 -2.38
C ASN A 45 -16.00 14.96 -3.19
N PRO A 46 -16.72 15.97 -2.68
CA PRO A 46 -17.83 16.59 -3.40
C PRO A 46 -17.40 17.37 -4.65
N SER A 47 -16.13 17.76 -4.76
CA SER A 47 -15.55 18.44 -5.93
C SER A 47 -14.15 17.90 -6.21
N PRO A 48 -14.04 16.66 -6.70
CA PRO A 48 -12.75 16.00 -6.81
C PRO A 48 -11.98 16.49 -8.04
N LYS A 49 -10.69 16.77 -7.87
CA LYS A 49 -9.74 17.01 -8.97
C LYS A 49 -9.15 15.73 -9.56
N GLY A 50 -9.45 14.59 -8.98
CA GLY A 50 -9.00 13.26 -9.40
C GLY A 50 -9.32 12.20 -8.36
N ILE A 51 -9.03 10.97 -8.69
CA ILE A 51 -9.27 9.80 -7.84
C ILE A 51 -7.93 9.13 -7.51
N ILE A 52 -7.73 8.86 -6.21
CA ILE A 52 -6.58 8.08 -5.73
C ILE A 52 -7.04 6.67 -5.38
N VAL A 53 -6.49 5.68 -6.05
CA VAL A 53 -6.58 4.27 -5.64
C VAL A 53 -5.37 3.95 -4.78
N MET A 54 -5.59 3.41 -3.56
CA MET A 54 -4.55 3.16 -2.59
C MET A 54 -4.31 1.68 -2.34
N LEU A 55 -3.03 1.26 -2.39
CA LEU A 55 -2.57 -0.08 -2.03
C LEU A 55 -1.62 -0.01 -0.84
N HIS A 56 -1.95 -0.72 0.22
CA HIS A 56 -1.13 -0.80 1.42
C HIS A 56 0.01 -1.81 1.32
N GLY A 57 0.94 -1.78 2.27
CA GLY A 57 2.06 -2.72 2.39
C GLY A 57 1.70 -4.02 3.12
N PHE A 58 2.68 -4.91 3.24
CA PHE A 58 2.60 -6.15 4.03
C PHE A 58 2.20 -5.85 5.48
N CYS A 59 1.27 -6.62 6.03
CA CYS A 59 0.67 -6.39 7.36
C CYS A 59 0.03 -4.99 7.52
N GLY A 60 -0.27 -4.31 6.41
CA GLY A 60 -1.03 -3.06 6.42
C GLY A 60 -2.52 -3.31 6.65
N PHE A 61 -3.23 -2.31 7.15
CA PHE A 61 -4.67 -2.30 7.33
C PHE A 61 -5.17 -0.85 7.30
N PHE A 62 -6.47 -0.65 7.10
CA PHE A 62 -7.07 0.67 6.91
C PHE A 62 -6.66 1.69 7.99
N GLY A 63 -6.72 1.32 9.27
CA GLY A 63 -6.41 2.21 10.39
C GLY A 63 -5.00 2.83 10.38
N LYS A 64 -4.04 2.15 9.76
CA LYS A 64 -2.68 2.68 9.59
C LYS A 64 -2.61 3.86 8.62
N TYR A 65 -3.60 4.01 7.73
CA TYR A 65 -3.61 5.01 6.67
C TYR A 65 -4.62 6.14 6.91
N HIS A 66 -5.27 6.23 8.07
CA HIS A 66 -6.27 7.27 8.37
C HIS A 66 -5.77 8.69 8.08
N GLU A 67 -4.54 9.03 8.52
CA GLU A 67 -3.91 10.33 8.24
C GLU A 67 -3.66 10.52 6.74
N VAL A 68 -3.18 9.48 6.06
CA VAL A 68 -2.90 9.53 4.61
C VAL A 68 -4.16 9.80 3.83
N LEU A 69 -5.24 9.05 4.10
CA LEU A 69 -6.54 9.23 3.45
C LEU A 69 -7.08 10.65 3.66
N TYR A 70 -7.08 11.13 4.92
CA TYR A 70 -7.54 12.47 5.24
C TYR A 70 -6.75 13.55 4.50
N ASN A 71 -5.42 13.44 4.46
CA ASN A 71 -4.58 14.41 3.78
C ASN A 71 -4.83 14.47 2.27
N PHE A 72 -5.07 13.32 1.61
CA PHE A 72 -5.43 13.29 0.20
C PHE A 72 -6.84 13.85 -0.04
N TYR A 73 -7.80 13.58 0.85
CA TYR A 73 -9.14 14.11 0.75
C TYR A 73 -9.17 15.64 0.89
N GLU A 74 -8.44 16.19 1.87
CA GLU A 74 -8.28 17.62 2.08
C GLU A 74 -7.61 18.33 0.88
N GLU A 75 -6.74 17.60 0.17
CA GLU A 75 -6.09 18.10 -1.05
C GLU A 75 -7.02 18.07 -2.28
N GLY A 76 -8.25 17.58 -2.14
CA GLY A 76 -9.27 17.58 -3.20
C GLY A 76 -9.35 16.30 -4.01
N TYR A 77 -8.89 15.17 -3.50
CA TYR A 77 -9.03 13.88 -4.17
C TYR A 77 -10.17 13.05 -3.57
N SER A 78 -10.89 12.30 -4.40
CA SER A 78 -11.67 11.14 -3.96
C SER A 78 -10.72 9.96 -3.74
N ILE A 79 -11.01 9.12 -2.75
CA ILE A 79 -10.09 8.07 -2.33
C ILE A 79 -10.79 6.72 -2.34
N TYR A 80 -10.10 5.72 -2.85
CA TYR A 80 -10.49 4.32 -2.86
C TYR A 80 -9.34 3.47 -2.30
N PHE A 81 -9.50 2.96 -1.10
CA PHE A 81 -8.51 2.15 -0.41
C PHE A 81 -8.89 0.67 -0.55
N LEU A 82 -8.06 -0.10 -1.23
CA LEU A 82 -8.21 -1.54 -1.37
C LEU A 82 -7.53 -2.25 -0.20
N GLU A 83 -8.31 -2.97 0.61
CA GLU A 83 -7.76 -3.84 1.63
C GLU A 83 -7.38 -5.17 0.98
N LEU A 84 -6.09 -5.40 0.79
CA LEU A 84 -5.57 -6.50 -0.01
C LEU A 84 -5.96 -7.87 0.56
N ARG A 85 -6.16 -8.85 -0.31
CA ARG A 85 -6.36 -10.27 0.04
C ARG A 85 -5.43 -10.69 1.19
N SER A 86 -5.94 -11.46 2.14
CA SER A 86 -5.23 -11.90 3.36
C SER A 86 -4.93 -10.80 4.39
N HIS A 87 -5.52 -9.61 4.23
CA HIS A 87 -5.41 -8.51 5.18
C HIS A 87 -6.79 -8.02 5.62
N GLY A 88 -6.86 -7.45 6.82
CA GLY A 88 -8.05 -6.84 7.38
C GLY A 88 -9.29 -7.72 7.25
N LEU A 89 -10.36 -7.16 6.69
CA LEU A 89 -11.65 -7.81 6.48
C LEU A 89 -11.77 -8.55 5.13
N SER A 90 -10.72 -8.48 4.29
CA SER A 90 -10.68 -9.21 3.02
C SER A 90 -10.50 -10.71 3.21
N TYR A 91 -10.93 -11.49 2.20
CA TYR A 91 -10.76 -12.94 2.17
C TYR A 91 -9.35 -13.39 2.57
N ARG A 92 -9.30 -14.46 3.37
CA ARG A 92 -8.06 -15.12 3.82
C ARG A 92 -8.06 -16.58 3.41
N PRO A 93 -7.01 -17.07 2.74
CA PRO A 93 -6.90 -18.49 2.38
C PRO A 93 -6.48 -19.37 3.56
N VAL A 94 -6.05 -18.78 4.69
CA VAL A 94 -5.62 -19.47 5.92
C VAL A 94 -6.42 -19.02 7.13
N SER A 95 -6.58 -19.88 8.12
CA SER A 95 -7.41 -19.60 9.32
C SER A 95 -6.76 -18.64 10.32
N SER A 96 -5.41 -18.58 10.39
CA SER A 96 -4.75 -17.64 11.30
C SER A 96 -4.91 -16.19 10.82
N PRO A 97 -5.49 -15.28 11.63
CA PRO A 97 -5.57 -13.85 11.27
C PRO A 97 -4.21 -13.17 11.24
N SER A 98 -3.21 -13.76 11.87
CA SER A 98 -1.83 -13.23 11.90
C SER A 98 -0.99 -13.63 10.70
N MET A 99 -1.44 -14.60 9.89
CA MET A 99 -0.68 -15.08 8.74
C MET A 99 -1.16 -14.43 7.44
N VAL A 100 -0.25 -13.80 6.72
CA VAL A 100 -0.49 -13.34 5.35
C VAL A 100 -0.14 -14.47 4.38
N ASP A 101 -1.06 -14.80 3.49
CA ASP A 101 -0.90 -15.89 2.53
C ASP A 101 -1.52 -15.55 1.16
N VAL A 102 -0.83 -15.95 0.11
CA VAL A 102 -1.29 -15.86 -1.29
C VAL A 102 -0.52 -16.87 -2.14
N GLY A 103 -1.17 -17.42 -3.13
CA GLY A 103 -0.57 -18.38 -4.06
C GLY A 103 0.36 -17.72 -5.09
N ASP A 104 -0.08 -16.59 -5.65
CA ASP A 104 0.67 -15.77 -6.58
C ASP A 104 0.31 -14.29 -6.43
N PHE A 105 1.22 -13.38 -6.79
CA PHE A 105 0.95 -11.93 -6.76
C PHE A 105 -0.02 -11.50 -7.87
N ASP A 106 -0.23 -12.33 -8.88
CA ASP A 106 -1.30 -12.09 -9.87
C ASP A 106 -2.68 -12.07 -9.22
N GLU A 107 -2.90 -12.78 -8.12
CA GLU A 107 -4.17 -12.72 -7.38
C GLU A 107 -4.44 -11.29 -6.87
N TYR A 108 -3.41 -10.58 -6.37
CA TYR A 108 -3.54 -9.18 -5.97
C TYR A 108 -3.74 -8.24 -7.18
N VAL A 109 -3.05 -8.51 -8.29
CA VAL A 109 -3.15 -7.71 -9.52
C VAL A 109 -4.56 -7.81 -10.10
N GLU A 110 -5.13 -9.02 -10.16
CA GLU A 110 -6.48 -9.24 -10.66
C GLU A 110 -7.57 -8.75 -9.70
N ASP A 111 -7.34 -8.82 -8.37
CA ASP A 111 -8.24 -8.20 -7.39
C ASP A 111 -8.29 -6.67 -7.59
N LEU A 112 -7.13 -6.02 -7.84
CA LEU A 112 -7.09 -4.59 -8.18
C LEU A 112 -7.84 -4.30 -9.48
N LYS A 113 -7.69 -5.15 -10.52
CA LYS A 113 -8.46 -4.98 -11.77
C LYS A 113 -9.97 -5.12 -11.53
N SER A 114 -10.37 -6.13 -10.78
CA SER A 114 -11.78 -6.33 -10.40
C SER A 114 -12.33 -5.14 -9.60
N PHE A 115 -11.53 -4.59 -8.67
CA PHE A 115 -11.89 -3.39 -7.89
C PHE A 115 -12.13 -2.17 -8.78
N LEU A 116 -11.24 -1.94 -9.73
CA LEU A 116 -11.40 -0.84 -10.69
C LEU A 116 -12.68 -1.02 -11.54
N ASP A 117 -12.90 -2.22 -12.06
CA ASP A 117 -14.00 -2.49 -12.98
C ASP A 117 -15.37 -2.51 -12.29
N THR A 118 -15.43 -2.92 -11.01
CA THR A 118 -16.72 -3.12 -10.32
C THR A 118 -17.08 -2.01 -9.34
N ILE A 119 -16.11 -1.25 -8.86
CA ILE A 119 -16.32 -0.19 -7.87
C ILE A 119 -15.86 1.17 -8.38
N VAL A 120 -14.58 1.34 -8.71
CA VAL A 120 -13.99 2.68 -8.93
C VAL A 120 -14.53 3.32 -10.21
N ILE A 121 -14.52 2.59 -11.33
CA ILE A 121 -14.96 3.12 -12.63
C ILE A 121 -16.49 3.32 -12.67
N PRO A 122 -17.34 2.38 -12.19
CA PRO A 122 -18.77 2.60 -12.12
C PRO A 122 -19.17 3.80 -11.24
N ASP A 123 -18.51 3.98 -10.11
CA ASP A 123 -18.74 5.14 -9.22
C ASP A 123 -18.52 6.49 -9.90
N GLN A 124 -17.63 6.57 -10.89
CA GLN A 124 -17.42 7.76 -11.69
C GLN A 124 -18.60 8.02 -12.66
N THR A 125 -19.12 6.94 -13.28
CA THR A 125 -20.18 7.06 -14.29
C THR A 125 -21.54 7.36 -13.69
N GLU A 126 -21.82 6.93 -12.47
CA GLU A 126 -23.07 7.26 -11.76
C GLU A 126 -23.23 8.75 -11.46
N THR A 127 -22.13 9.51 -11.41
CA THR A 127 -22.13 10.97 -11.22
C THR A 127 -22.21 11.73 -12.54
N SER A 128 -22.29 11.04 -13.70
CA SER A 128 -22.12 11.59 -15.04
C SER A 128 -23.44 12.01 -15.75
N ASP A 129 -24.52 12.31 -15.04
CA ASP A 129 -25.75 12.86 -15.61
C ASP A 129 -25.57 14.31 -16.18
N LEU A 130 -24.33 14.83 -16.18
CA LEU A 130 -23.96 16.11 -16.76
C LEU A 130 -23.50 15.92 -18.22
N PRO A 131 -24.02 16.72 -19.16
CA PRO A 131 -23.71 16.57 -20.59
C PRO A 131 -22.25 16.82 -21.00
N ASP A 132 -21.41 17.37 -20.11
CA ASP A 132 -19.98 17.65 -20.33
C ASP A 132 -19.06 16.89 -19.36
N TYR A 133 -19.46 15.70 -18.86
CA TYR A 133 -18.66 14.94 -17.93
C TYR A 133 -17.38 14.39 -18.60
N THR A 134 -16.24 14.90 -18.20
CA THR A 134 -14.94 14.29 -18.48
C THR A 134 -14.58 13.35 -17.33
N ALA A 135 -14.22 12.10 -17.63
CA ALA A 135 -13.81 11.15 -16.61
C ALA A 135 -12.65 11.73 -15.78
N LEU A 136 -12.76 11.67 -14.45
CA LEU A 136 -11.70 12.14 -13.56
C LEU A 136 -10.40 11.35 -13.75
N PRO A 137 -9.23 11.98 -13.68
CA PRO A 137 -7.97 11.28 -13.75
C PRO A 137 -7.81 10.29 -12.59
N LEU A 138 -7.36 9.08 -12.90
CA LEU A 138 -7.07 8.04 -11.94
C LEU A 138 -5.59 8.04 -11.60
N PHE A 139 -5.27 8.05 -10.32
CA PHE A 139 -3.91 7.97 -9.79
C PHE A 139 -3.77 6.76 -8.87
N LEU A 140 -2.60 6.15 -8.88
CA LEU A 140 -2.28 5.02 -8.02
C LEU A 140 -1.28 5.45 -6.94
N TYR A 141 -1.65 5.28 -5.67
CA TYR A 141 -0.72 5.40 -4.55
C TYR A 141 -0.48 4.02 -3.96
N ALA A 142 0.78 3.60 -3.83
CA ALA A 142 1.10 2.27 -3.33
C ALA A 142 2.31 2.29 -2.40
N HIS A 143 2.20 1.59 -1.26
CA HIS A 143 3.26 1.48 -0.26
C HIS A 143 3.83 0.06 -0.20
N SER A 144 5.16 -0.07 -0.16
CA SER A 144 5.87 -1.33 0.14
C SER A 144 5.44 -2.49 -0.78
N MET A 145 4.88 -3.58 -0.24
CA MET A 145 4.29 -4.70 -1.00
C MET A 145 3.28 -4.20 -2.04
N GLY A 146 2.44 -3.23 -1.68
CA GLY A 146 1.53 -2.57 -2.62
C GLY A 146 2.27 -1.97 -3.81
N GLY A 147 3.50 -1.45 -3.62
CA GLY A 147 4.34 -0.94 -4.69
C GLY A 147 4.81 -2.03 -5.68
N CYS A 148 5.09 -3.25 -5.20
CA CYS A 148 5.33 -4.40 -6.08
C CYS A 148 4.09 -4.76 -6.90
N ILE A 149 2.92 -4.83 -6.23
CA ILE A 149 1.63 -5.12 -6.88
C ILE A 149 1.31 -4.04 -7.91
N ALA A 150 1.46 -2.76 -7.54
CA ALA A 150 1.26 -1.63 -8.44
C ALA A 150 2.15 -1.71 -9.68
N THR A 151 3.45 -2.00 -9.52
CA THR A 151 4.38 -2.13 -10.65
C THR A 151 3.96 -3.25 -11.59
N LEU A 152 3.63 -4.43 -11.07
CA LEU A 152 3.13 -5.56 -11.87
C LEU A 152 1.80 -5.25 -12.56
N PHE A 153 0.91 -4.51 -11.89
CA PHE A 153 -0.35 -4.05 -12.47
C PHE A 153 -0.12 -3.09 -13.63
N LEU A 154 0.73 -2.09 -13.44
CA LEU A 154 1.06 -1.08 -14.47
C LEU A 154 1.79 -1.69 -15.68
N GLU A 155 2.58 -2.75 -15.48
CA GLU A 155 3.17 -3.52 -16.58
C GLU A 155 2.09 -4.24 -17.41
N LYS A 156 1.05 -4.75 -16.74
CA LYS A 156 -0.02 -5.51 -17.40
C LYS A 156 -1.13 -4.65 -17.96
N TYR A 157 -1.43 -3.52 -17.33
CA TYR A 157 -2.53 -2.59 -17.65
C TYR A 157 -2.02 -1.14 -17.68
N PRO A 158 -1.19 -0.76 -18.68
CA PRO A 158 -0.43 0.50 -18.65
C PRO A 158 -1.29 1.77 -18.81
N ASP A 159 -2.50 1.67 -19.39
CA ASP A 159 -3.28 2.83 -19.82
C ASP A 159 -4.40 3.22 -18.82
N ILE A 160 -4.45 2.61 -17.63
CA ILE A 160 -5.55 2.87 -16.67
C ILE A 160 -5.26 4.10 -15.80
N PHE A 161 -4.03 4.26 -15.34
CA PHE A 161 -3.65 5.34 -14.44
C PHE A 161 -2.83 6.42 -15.16
N GLN A 162 -3.17 7.69 -14.92
CA GLN A 162 -2.44 8.85 -15.46
C GLN A 162 -1.06 9.01 -14.84
N ALA A 163 -0.92 8.68 -13.55
CA ALA A 163 0.37 8.68 -12.85
C ALA A 163 0.31 7.76 -11.61
N ALA A 164 1.48 7.35 -11.12
CA ALA A 164 1.57 6.53 -9.92
C ALA A 164 2.64 7.03 -8.94
N VAL A 165 2.34 6.91 -7.63
CA VAL A 165 3.24 7.21 -6.51
C VAL A 165 3.55 5.91 -5.78
N LEU A 166 4.83 5.54 -5.76
CA LEU A 166 5.33 4.36 -5.07
C LEU A 166 6.14 4.79 -3.85
N SER A 167 5.61 4.57 -2.65
CA SER A 167 6.27 4.91 -1.38
C SER A 167 7.01 3.70 -0.83
N SER A 168 8.33 3.76 -0.76
CA SER A 168 9.23 2.65 -0.33
C SER A 168 8.83 1.31 -0.97
N PRO A 169 8.70 1.23 -2.31
CA PRO A 169 8.12 0.07 -2.97
C PRO A 169 8.98 -1.18 -2.84
N MET A 170 8.36 -2.34 -2.64
CA MET A 170 9.02 -3.63 -2.61
C MET A 170 9.43 -4.08 -4.04
N ILE A 171 10.39 -3.37 -4.64
CA ILE A 171 11.00 -3.74 -5.93
C ILE A 171 11.99 -4.89 -5.74
N ASP A 172 12.63 -4.96 -4.59
CA ASP A 172 13.31 -6.13 -4.03
C ASP A 172 13.27 -6.07 -2.49
N ILE A 173 13.51 -7.22 -1.86
CA ILE A 173 13.51 -7.38 -0.40
C ILE A 173 14.94 -7.26 0.12
N ASN A 174 15.11 -6.50 1.20
CA ASN A 174 16.37 -6.46 1.94
C ASN A 174 16.45 -7.68 2.88
N PHE A 175 17.32 -8.61 2.57
CA PHE A 175 17.57 -9.82 3.39
C PHE A 175 18.68 -9.61 4.43
N GLY A 176 19.11 -8.36 4.66
CA GLY A 176 20.21 -8.05 5.55
C GLY A 176 21.50 -8.77 5.16
N SER A 177 22.10 -9.49 6.11
CA SER A 177 23.32 -10.28 5.87
C SER A 177 23.06 -11.65 5.21
N THR A 178 21.80 -12.04 4.98
CA THR A 178 21.48 -13.37 4.41
C THR A 178 21.68 -13.36 2.90
N PRO A 179 22.63 -14.11 2.36
CA PRO A 179 22.85 -14.17 0.91
C PRO A 179 21.63 -14.74 0.17
N ARG A 180 21.32 -14.16 -0.99
CA ARG A 180 20.15 -14.52 -1.79
C ARG A 180 20.06 -16.00 -2.16
N TRP A 181 21.20 -16.67 -2.37
CA TRP A 181 21.21 -18.10 -2.64
C TRP A 181 20.67 -18.94 -1.46
N LYS A 182 20.96 -18.52 -0.21
CA LYS A 182 20.39 -19.20 0.99
C LYS A 182 18.88 -18.99 1.06
N VAL A 183 18.39 -17.78 0.78
CA VAL A 183 16.94 -17.50 0.71
C VAL A 183 16.27 -18.41 -0.32
N ASN A 184 16.84 -18.52 -1.53
CA ASN A 184 16.31 -19.38 -2.59
C ASN A 184 16.34 -20.85 -2.21
N LEU A 185 17.41 -21.32 -1.53
CA LEU A 185 17.52 -22.71 -1.06
C LEU A 185 16.47 -23.01 0.03
N THR A 186 16.27 -22.09 0.98
CA THR A 186 15.20 -22.20 1.99
C THR A 186 13.82 -22.26 1.32
N ALA A 187 13.56 -21.38 0.37
CA ALA A 187 12.29 -21.35 -0.38
C ALA A 187 12.06 -22.68 -1.14
N LEU A 188 13.11 -23.25 -1.74
CA LEU A 188 13.05 -24.57 -2.40
C LEU A 188 12.79 -25.68 -1.37
N GLY A 189 13.52 -25.69 -0.25
CA GLY A 189 13.33 -26.66 0.82
C GLY A 189 11.91 -26.65 1.38
N THR A 190 11.34 -25.48 1.65
CA THR A 190 9.94 -25.37 2.12
C THR A 190 8.94 -25.85 1.07
N LYS A 191 9.24 -25.70 -0.23
CA LYS A 191 8.42 -26.23 -1.33
C LYS A 191 8.45 -27.77 -1.35
N LEU A 192 9.65 -28.36 -1.27
CA LEU A 192 9.83 -29.82 -1.30
C LEU A 192 9.21 -30.51 -0.08
N LEU A 193 9.20 -29.83 1.08
CA LEU A 193 8.57 -30.31 2.30
C LEU A 193 7.04 -30.09 2.34
N GLY A 194 6.45 -29.47 1.31
CA GLY A 194 5.03 -29.16 1.27
C GLY A 194 4.60 -28.08 2.28
N TRP A 195 5.54 -27.28 2.80
CA TRP A 195 5.26 -26.20 3.77
C TRP A 195 4.67 -24.98 3.04
N ASN A 196 3.38 -25.04 2.72
CA ASN A 196 2.69 -23.95 2.05
C ASN A 196 2.10 -22.96 3.04
N ASP A 197 1.37 -23.46 3.99
CA ASP A 197 0.58 -22.76 5.01
C ASP A 197 1.28 -22.70 6.39
N ARG A 198 2.59 -22.88 6.43
CA ARG A 198 3.44 -22.67 7.60
C ARG A 198 4.11 -21.30 7.52
N TYR A 199 4.36 -20.70 8.66
CA TYR A 199 5.18 -19.48 8.74
C TYR A 199 6.56 -19.68 8.16
N VAL A 200 7.10 -18.63 7.55
CA VAL A 200 8.53 -18.55 7.26
C VAL A 200 9.31 -18.74 8.57
N PRO A 201 10.42 -19.51 8.57
CA PRO A 201 11.22 -19.70 9.78
C PRO A 201 11.59 -18.38 10.47
N GLY A 202 11.31 -18.29 11.76
CA GLY A 202 11.50 -17.09 12.58
C GLY A 202 10.30 -16.14 12.64
N GLN A 203 9.21 -16.40 11.91
CA GLN A 203 7.97 -15.68 12.00
C GLN A 203 6.88 -16.48 12.75
N GLY A 204 5.84 -15.82 13.20
CA GLY A 204 4.73 -16.43 13.95
C GLY A 204 3.56 -15.48 14.11
N ASP A 205 2.60 -15.89 14.95
CA ASP A 205 1.45 -15.08 15.27
C ASP A 205 1.85 -13.78 15.99
N PHE A 206 0.98 -12.81 15.90
CA PHE A 206 1.14 -11.54 16.61
C PHE A 206 1.07 -11.75 18.12
N ASP A 207 2.06 -11.29 18.86
CA ASP A 207 2.21 -11.48 20.31
C ASP A 207 1.59 -10.33 21.14
N GLY A 208 0.96 -9.35 20.50
CA GLY A 208 0.30 -8.22 21.16
C GLY A 208 1.25 -7.15 21.70
N LYS A 209 2.55 -7.22 21.42
CA LYS A 209 3.53 -6.26 21.96
C LYS A 209 3.92 -5.18 20.94
N PRO A 210 4.21 -3.95 21.41
CA PRO A 210 4.72 -2.89 20.56
C PRO A 210 6.23 -3.03 20.35
N TYR A 211 6.66 -2.93 19.08
CA TYR A 211 8.07 -2.98 18.65
C TYR A 211 8.39 -1.73 17.80
N PHE A 212 8.39 -0.55 18.44
CA PHE A 212 8.59 0.71 17.73
C PHE A 212 9.97 0.82 17.08
N GLU A 213 11.02 0.41 17.78
CA GLU A 213 12.40 0.58 17.29
C GLU A 213 12.64 -0.25 16.02
N GLU A 214 12.06 -1.43 15.94
CA GLU A 214 12.14 -2.35 14.81
C GLU A 214 11.12 -2.03 13.71
N SER A 215 10.16 -1.13 14.00
CA SER A 215 9.10 -0.77 13.05
C SER A 215 9.59 0.12 11.91
N GLY A 216 8.79 0.20 10.86
CA GLY A 216 9.01 1.12 9.74
C GLY A 216 8.70 2.58 10.04
N ALA A 217 8.13 2.92 11.20
CA ALA A 217 7.75 4.26 11.59
C ALA A 217 8.92 5.04 12.22
N SER A 218 8.99 6.36 11.98
CA SER A 218 9.96 7.26 12.61
C SER A 218 9.33 8.13 13.70
N CYS A 219 7.99 8.30 13.70
CA CYS A 219 7.23 9.05 14.69
C CYS A 219 6.53 8.10 15.66
N ARG A 220 6.77 8.28 16.96
CA ARG A 220 6.23 7.43 18.02
C ARG A 220 4.71 7.55 18.13
N GLU A 221 4.17 8.75 18.05
CA GLU A 221 2.74 9.02 18.21
C GLU A 221 1.93 8.37 17.07
N ARG A 222 2.43 8.41 15.83
CA ARG A 222 1.81 7.75 14.67
C ARG A 222 1.86 6.24 14.76
N TYR A 223 2.98 5.71 15.26
CA TYR A 223 3.12 4.28 15.55
C TYR A 223 2.12 3.83 16.62
N ASP A 224 2.08 4.51 17.77
CA ASP A 224 1.21 4.16 18.88
C ASP A 224 -0.27 4.27 18.51
N TYR A 225 -0.65 5.25 17.69
CA TYR A 225 -2.00 5.37 17.13
C TYR A 225 -2.40 4.12 16.33
N SER A 226 -1.58 3.74 15.35
CA SER A 226 -1.85 2.57 14.51
C SER A 226 -1.80 1.27 15.33
N PHE A 227 -0.92 1.18 16.31
CA PHE A 227 -0.82 0.02 17.20
C PHE A 227 -2.07 -0.16 18.06
N ARG A 228 -2.64 0.93 18.62
CA ARG A 228 -3.92 0.87 19.34
C ARG A 228 -5.07 0.39 18.44
N LEU A 229 -5.14 0.86 17.19
CA LEU A 229 -6.16 0.41 16.23
C LEU A 229 -5.96 -1.06 15.84
N ARG A 230 -4.73 -1.55 15.80
CA ARG A 230 -4.42 -2.96 15.58
C ARG A 230 -4.99 -3.86 16.68
N LEU A 231 -4.99 -3.38 17.93
CA LEU A 231 -5.51 -4.09 19.10
C LEU A 231 -6.98 -3.80 19.37
N ALA A 232 -7.64 -2.94 18.61
CA ALA A 232 -9.00 -2.53 18.84
C ALA A 232 -9.96 -3.75 18.80
N PRO A 233 -10.81 -3.94 19.82
CA PRO A 233 -11.73 -5.09 19.88
C PRO A 233 -12.66 -5.17 18.68
N GLU A 234 -13.01 -4.03 18.09
CA GLU A 234 -13.89 -3.90 16.93
C GLU A 234 -13.33 -4.63 15.70
N SER A 235 -12.01 -4.75 15.60
CA SER A 235 -11.34 -5.46 14.51
C SER A 235 -11.50 -6.99 14.61
N GLN A 236 -11.93 -7.51 15.77
CA GLN A 236 -12.04 -8.95 16.03
C GLN A 236 -10.76 -9.74 15.64
N GLY A 237 -9.60 -9.10 15.77
CA GLY A 237 -8.30 -9.65 15.38
C GLY A 237 -7.96 -9.57 13.88
N ALA A 238 -8.84 -9.00 13.05
CA ALA A 238 -8.59 -8.86 11.60
C ALA A 238 -7.30 -8.09 11.28
N ASN A 239 -6.87 -7.19 12.17
CA ASN A 239 -5.69 -6.34 12.00
C ASN A 239 -4.39 -6.93 12.62
N THR A 240 -4.41 -8.18 13.08
CA THR A 240 -3.27 -8.80 13.78
C THR A 240 -2.23 -9.46 12.87
N MET A 241 -2.22 -9.16 11.55
CA MET A 241 -1.23 -9.68 10.62
C MET A 241 0.20 -9.42 11.13
N ASN A 242 1.06 -10.44 11.09
CA ASN A 242 2.41 -10.36 11.65
C ASN A 242 3.47 -11.10 10.82
N GLY A 243 3.11 -12.20 10.21
CA GLY A 243 4.05 -13.04 9.48
C GLY A 243 3.48 -13.56 8.17
N SER A 244 4.37 -13.98 7.27
CA SER A 244 4.01 -14.58 6.00
C SER A 244 4.03 -16.11 6.04
N SER A 245 3.18 -16.73 5.24
CA SER A 245 3.32 -18.15 4.91
C SER A 245 4.55 -18.38 4.03
N CYS A 246 5.07 -19.60 4.04
CA CYS A 246 6.10 -20.01 3.10
C CYS A 246 5.63 -19.93 1.64
N ARG A 247 4.32 -20.09 1.38
CA ARG A 247 3.72 -19.92 0.05
C ARG A 247 3.81 -18.47 -0.40
N TRP A 248 3.40 -17.52 0.44
CA TRP A 248 3.51 -16.10 0.16
C TRP A 248 4.95 -15.67 -0.11
N ALA A 249 5.90 -16.12 0.73
CA ALA A 249 7.32 -15.80 0.55
C ALA A 249 7.86 -16.28 -0.80
N ARG A 250 7.46 -17.46 -1.25
CA ARG A 250 7.81 -17.95 -2.61
C ARG A 250 7.11 -17.16 -3.70
N ALA A 251 5.85 -16.75 -3.49
CA ALA A 251 5.11 -15.92 -4.42
C ALA A 251 5.78 -14.54 -4.57
N SER A 252 6.20 -13.91 -3.47
CA SER A 252 6.90 -12.62 -3.51
C SER A 252 8.23 -12.69 -4.26
N LEU A 253 9.02 -13.74 -4.05
CA LEU A 253 10.27 -13.94 -4.80
C LEU A 253 10.03 -14.17 -6.30
N ARG A 254 8.91 -14.78 -6.69
CA ARG A 254 8.53 -14.92 -8.10
C ARG A 254 8.08 -13.58 -8.68
N ALA A 255 7.27 -12.83 -7.94
CA ALA A 255 6.77 -11.51 -8.32
C ALA A 255 7.93 -10.54 -8.60
N ILE A 256 8.89 -10.43 -7.66
CA ILE A 256 10.10 -9.62 -7.81
C ILE A 256 10.89 -10.01 -9.08
N ARG A 257 11.09 -11.30 -9.33
CA ARG A 257 11.78 -11.74 -10.54
C ARG A 257 11.03 -11.40 -11.83
N ARG A 258 9.70 -11.45 -11.80
CA ARG A 258 8.84 -11.15 -12.94
C ARG A 258 8.86 -9.65 -13.28
N LEU A 259 8.78 -8.80 -12.26
CA LEU A 259 8.85 -7.35 -12.38
C LEU A 259 10.07 -6.87 -13.19
N TRP A 260 11.18 -7.60 -13.16
CA TRP A 260 12.39 -7.25 -13.90
C TRP A 260 12.39 -7.70 -15.38
N LYS A 261 11.36 -8.39 -15.87
CA LYS A 261 11.35 -8.93 -17.23
C LYS A 261 10.88 -7.94 -18.29
N ASP A 262 9.84 -7.17 -18.00
CA ASP A 262 9.25 -6.24 -18.96
C ASP A 262 8.85 -4.92 -18.30
N LYS A 263 9.73 -3.92 -18.42
CA LYS A 263 9.50 -2.57 -17.93
C LYS A 263 9.18 -1.59 -19.05
N SER A 264 9.15 -2.04 -20.29
CA SER A 264 8.81 -1.19 -21.44
C SER A 264 7.36 -0.69 -21.39
N SER A 265 6.49 -1.44 -20.70
CA SER A 265 5.08 -1.08 -20.48
C SER A 265 4.87 0.02 -19.44
N LEU A 266 5.88 0.33 -18.59
CA LEU A 266 5.80 1.42 -17.62
C LEU A 266 5.98 2.78 -18.30
N THR A 267 4.97 3.20 -19.03
CA THR A 267 4.99 4.44 -19.85
C THR A 267 4.47 5.66 -19.11
N MET A 268 3.64 5.46 -18.06
CA MET A 268 3.07 6.53 -17.25
C MET A 268 4.12 7.21 -16.36
N PRO A 269 3.90 8.48 -15.95
CA PRO A 269 4.69 9.14 -14.93
C PRO A 269 4.71 8.38 -13.61
N LEU A 270 5.90 8.15 -13.06
CA LEU A 270 6.12 7.36 -11.86
C LEU A 270 6.94 8.15 -10.85
N LEU A 271 6.40 8.37 -9.64
CA LEU A 271 7.13 8.96 -8.52
C LEU A 271 7.52 7.88 -7.52
N ILE A 272 8.82 7.68 -7.31
CA ILE A 272 9.38 6.76 -6.31
C ILE A 272 9.85 7.58 -5.10
N LEU A 273 9.31 7.31 -3.92
CA LEU A 273 9.70 7.92 -2.66
C LEU A 273 10.53 6.92 -1.87
N GLN A 274 11.84 7.16 -1.77
CA GLN A 274 12.80 6.25 -1.17
C GLN A 274 13.10 6.60 0.28
N ALA A 275 12.89 5.68 1.20
CA ALA A 275 13.29 5.80 2.60
C ALA A 275 14.80 5.54 2.76
N GLY A 276 15.53 6.51 3.34
CA GLY A 276 17.00 6.41 3.46
C GLY A 276 17.48 5.40 4.49
N LYS A 277 16.66 5.15 5.53
CA LYS A 277 16.92 4.20 6.62
C LYS A 277 16.05 2.95 6.51
N ASP A 278 15.69 2.55 5.29
CA ASP A 278 14.88 1.36 5.04
C ASP A 278 15.63 0.07 5.39
N THR A 279 14.97 -0.80 6.15
CA THR A 279 15.49 -2.12 6.52
C THR A 279 14.69 -3.27 5.90
N TYR A 280 13.58 -2.98 5.22
CA TYR A 280 12.66 -3.96 4.64
C TYR A 280 12.86 -4.18 3.15
N VAL A 281 13.09 -3.10 2.39
CA VAL A 281 13.25 -3.15 0.94
C VAL A 281 14.65 -2.71 0.51
N ASP A 282 15.05 -3.13 -0.69
CA ASP A 282 16.38 -2.80 -1.22
C ASP A 282 16.34 -1.48 -1.99
N ASN A 283 16.93 -0.44 -1.41
CA ASN A 283 17.05 0.88 -2.02
C ASN A 283 17.82 0.86 -3.36
N GLN A 284 18.69 -0.11 -3.59
CA GLN A 284 19.41 -0.25 -4.87
C GLN A 284 18.48 -0.71 -5.98
N ALA A 285 17.49 -1.56 -5.64
CA ALA A 285 16.47 -1.97 -6.59
C ALA A 285 15.56 -0.80 -7.01
N GLU A 286 15.20 0.09 -6.08
CA GLU A 286 14.46 1.31 -6.39
C GLU A 286 15.27 2.26 -7.31
N ASN A 287 16.57 2.44 -7.03
CA ASN A 287 17.47 3.22 -7.87
C ASN A 287 17.58 2.63 -9.28
N ARG A 288 17.64 1.29 -9.36
CA ARG A 288 17.65 0.58 -10.63
C ARG A 288 16.35 0.79 -11.40
N LEU A 289 15.18 0.67 -10.75
CA LEU A 289 13.87 0.90 -11.37
C LEU A 289 13.81 2.31 -11.97
N ARG A 290 14.21 3.33 -11.19
CA ARG A 290 14.29 4.71 -11.65
C ARG A 290 15.15 4.86 -12.90
N ASN A 291 16.28 4.15 -12.99
CA ASN A 291 17.19 4.25 -14.12
C ASN A 291 16.70 3.52 -15.39
N GLU A 292 15.89 2.47 -15.21
CA GLU A 292 15.38 1.66 -16.30
C GLU A 292 14.01 2.14 -16.82
N VAL A 293 13.25 2.93 -16.04
CA VAL A 293 11.95 3.49 -16.42
C VAL A 293 12.11 4.97 -16.81
N ARG A 294 11.82 5.29 -18.05
CA ARG A 294 12.08 6.63 -18.64
C ARG A 294 11.39 7.77 -17.87
N ASN A 295 10.12 7.57 -17.49
CA ASN A 295 9.29 8.59 -16.85
C ASN A 295 9.27 8.46 -15.32
N ALA A 296 10.26 7.77 -14.72
CA ALA A 296 10.36 7.65 -13.27
C ALA A 296 11.18 8.79 -12.66
N LEU A 297 10.64 9.37 -11.60
CA LEU A 297 11.31 10.32 -10.71
C LEU A 297 11.53 9.64 -9.36
N LEU A 298 12.73 9.78 -8.78
CA LEU A 298 13.02 9.27 -7.43
C LEU A 298 13.39 10.42 -6.50
N ILE A 299 12.71 10.49 -5.37
CA ILE A 299 12.98 11.45 -4.29
C ILE A 299 13.35 10.69 -3.02
N ARG A 300 14.54 10.98 -2.50
CA ARG A 300 15.03 10.34 -1.28
C ARG A 300 14.71 11.15 -0.03
N PHE A 301 14.34 10.41 1.03
CA PHE A 301 14.09 10.88 2.39
C PHE A 301 15.14 10.27 3.34
N PRO A 302 16.32 10.90 3.49
CA PRO A 302 17.50 10.28 4.12
C PRO A 302 17.27 9.79 5.55
N GLU A 303 16.43 10.52 6.31
CA GLU A 303 16.17 10.24 7.74
C GLU A 303 14.98 9.33 7.98
N ALA A 304 14.14 9.10 6.96
CA ALA A 304 12.93 8.29 7.10
C ALA A 304 13.27 6.79 7.16
N LYS A 305 12.56 6.07 8.02
CA LYS A 305 12.40 4.63 7.98
C LYS A 305 11.39 4.26 6.89
N HIS A 306 11.11 2.99 6.71
CA HIS A 306 10.28 2.39 5.65
C HIS A 306 8.91 3.08 5.44
N GLU A 307 8.23 3.44 6.51
CA GLU A 307 6.93 4.13 6.48
C GLU A 307 7.14 5.64 6.50
N ILE A 308 7.51 6.24 5.34
CA ILE A 308 7.79 7.69 5.25
C ILE A 308 6.57 8.51 5.72
N PHE A 309 5.35 8.05 5.45
CA PHE A 309 4.11 8.68 5.92
C PHE A 309 3.92 8.63 7.44
N ASN A 310 4.67 7.80 8.15
CA ASN A 310 4.74 7.72 9.60
C ASN A 310 6.01 8.41 10.16
N SER A 311 6.50 9.42 9.44
CA SER A 311 7.52 10.36 9.91
C SER A 311 6.87 11.59 10.58
N GLU A 312 7.67 12.62 10.89
CA GLU A 312 7.20 13.88 11.47
C GLU A 312 7.94 15.10 10.92
N GLY A 313 7.48 16.29 11.25
CA GLY A 313 8.11 17.57 10.94
C GLY A 313 8.39 17.74 9.45
N LYS A 314 9.58 18.28 9.15
CA LYS A 314 10.00 18.61 7.76
C LYS A 314 10.04 17.40 6.81
N THR A 315 10.26 16.19 7.32
CA THR A 315 10.27 14.97 6.50
C THR A 315 8.87 14.67 5.99
N LEU A 316 7.87 14.70 6.86
CA LEU A 316 6.48 14.45 6.52
C LEU A 316 5.89 15.59 5.68
N GLU A 317 6.21 16.85 6.00
CA GLU A 317 5.81 18.01 5.19
C GLU A 317 6.33 17.88 3.75
N LYS A 318 7.63 17.57 3.59
CA LYS A 318 8.23 17.35 2.26
C LYS A 318 7.57 16.19 1.53
N TYR A 319 7.19 15.12 2.25
CA TYR A 319 6.56 13.93 1.69
C TYR A 319 5.25 14.29 0.97
N TYR A 320 4.31 14.92 1.66
CA TYR A 320 3.04 15.32 1.06
C TYR A 320 3.21 16.40 -0.02
N LYS A 321 4.06 17.38 0.21
CA LYS A 321 4.34 18.44 -0.78
C LYS A 321 4.88 17.89 -2.11
N VAL A 322 5.74 16.87 -2.06
CA VAL A 322 6.28 16.24 -3.26
C VAL A 322 5.20 15.45 -3.99
N ILE A 323 4.39 14.68 -3.25
CA ILE A 323 3.29 13.88 -3.83
C ILE A 323 2.30 14.79 -4.53
N PHE A 324 1.76 15.79 -3.83
CA PHE A 324 0.71 16.64 -4.39
C PHE A 324 1.21 17.46 -5.59
N ARG A 325 2.42 18.03 -5.51
CA ARG A 325 3.03 18.70 -6.66
C ARG A 325 3.24 17.79 -7.86
N PHE A 326 3.52 16.53 -7.65
CA PHE A 326 3.66 15.56 -8.73
C PHE A 326 2.28 15.25 -9.34
N LEU A 327 1.28 14.93 -8.53
CA LEU A 327 -0.06 14.58 -9.01
C LEU A 327 -0.76 15.75 -9.71
N ASP A 328 -0.62 16.98 -9.19
CA ASP A 328 -1.22 18.20 -9.77
C ASP A 328 -0.77 18.47 -11.22
N GLN A 329 0.42 17.99 -11.61
CA GLN A 329 0.88 18.10 -13.01
C GLN A 329 0.04 17.28 -14.00
N TYR A 330 -0.73 16.31 -13.50
CA TYR A 330 -1.50 15.37 -14.31
C TYR A 330 -3.01 15.39 -13.97
N ALA A 331 -3.43 16.27 -13.08
CA ALA A 331 -4.84 16.41 -12.69
C ALA A 331 -5.66 17.18 -13.75
N ASP A 332 -5.03 18.08 -14.47
CA ASP A 332 -5.66 18.94 -15.50
C ASP A 332 -5.36 18.46 -16.93
N ALA A 333 -4.82 17.24 -17.13
CA ALA A 333 -4.33 16.74 -18.40
C ALA A 333 -5.39 15.99 -19.23
#